data_f955abe553aac7fbde8dac44f4e54ddd
#
_entry.id   f955abe553aac7fbde8dac44f4e54ddd
#
_cell.length_a   1.000
_cell.length_b   1.000
_cell.length_c   1.000
_cell.angle_alpha   90.00
_cell.angle_beta   90.00
_cell.angle_gamma   90.00
#
_symmetry.space_group_name_H-M   'P 1'
#
loop_
_entity.id
_entity.type
_entity.pdbx_description
1 polymer ?
#
loop_
_entity_poly.entity_id
_entity_poly.type
_entity_poly.pdbx_seq_one_letter_code
_entity_poly.pdbx_strand_id
1 'polypeptide(L)'
;ANIFSMNELEKKYRITYDSWEGYYTVHTANGEVRFYKDENGLPYIDLGESSENAAAMLVQTGSEDAANVFVQTVRQNYEGYTKREILRAKEARRAMGMIGYPSEQDFKGMVSANMIRNCPINVKDITNAREMWGRDLASLRGKTVRKTPAPVVADYVAVPKSLIERNKAVTLAADVFFVDKTAFLSTVSRQIKFITAEYVATRTAKNLTTHMERVVEVYKRAGFNVRTILMDGEFEKIKNLMSQVVCNTTAAKEHVSEAERNIRTIKERTRGIIGTLPFEYMPRRLKMEIIYFVVLWLNAFPAKTGISSVHSPRELIVRWKLDYQKHCRVLPGTYCEVHDEPVSTNTMVTRSTPAIVLGPTGNLQGTYKFLSLATGKKVKRCAFAPYPMPD
;
A
#
# COMPACT_ATOMS: atom_id res chain seq x y z
N ALA A 1 17.04 4.23 -17.24
CA ALA A 1 17.39 3.02 -17.99
C ALA A 1 16.65 1.84 -17.37
N ASN A 2 15.92 1.08 -18.18
CA ASN A 2 15.30 -0.16 -17.71
C ASN A 2 16.36 -1.25 -17.76
N ILE A 3 16.70 -1.84 -16.62
CA ILE A 3 17.66 -2.93 -16.53
C ILE A 3 16.92 -4.26 -16.63
N PHE A 4 17.16 -5.01 -17.71
CA PHE A 4 16.65 -6.38 -17.85
C PHE A 4 17.71 -7.36 -17.35
N SER A 5 17.31 -8.34 -16.53
CA SER A 5 18.18 -9.43 -16.14
C SER A 5 18.26 -10.45 -17.28
N MET A 6 19.44 -10.64 -17.87
CA MET A 6 19.67 -11.67 -18.88
C MET A 6 19.33 -13.07 -18.36
N ASN A 7 19.63 -13.35 -17.10
CA ASN A 7 19.29 -14.61 -16.44
C ASN A 7 17.77 -14.89 -16.36
N GLU A 8 16.94 -13.84 -16.28
CA GLU A 8 15.48 -14.00 -16.34
C GLU A 8 14.99 -14.17 -17.79
N LEU A 9 15.66 -13.54 -18.76
CA LEU A 9 15.33 -13.72 -20.15
C LEU A 9 15.70 -15.15 -20.63
N GLU A 10 16.84 -15.71 -20.21
CA GLU A 10 17.26 -17.08 -20.52
C GLU A 10 16.28 -18.16 -20.04
N LYS A 11 15.56 -17.91 -18.94
CA LYS A 11 14.52 -18.83 -18.45
C LYS A 11 13.27 -18.88 -19.36
N LYS A 12 13.03 -17.83 -20.14
CA LYS A 12 11.80 -17.67 -20.92
C LYS A 12 11.99 -17.81 -22.41
N TYR A 13 13.17 -17.42 -22.90
CA TYR A 13 13.44 -17.32 -24.34
C TYR A 13 14.77 -17.99 -24.68
N ARG A 14 14.85 -18.54 -25.89
CA ARG A 14 16.12 -18.95 -26.46
C ARG A 14 16.97 -17.69 -26.71
N ILE A 15 18.20 -17.67 -26.22
CA ILE A 15 19.16 -16.59 -26.44
C ILE A 15 20.38 -17.16 -27.22
N THR A 16 20.77 -16.50 -28.28
CA THR A 16 21.97 -16.80 -29.02
C THR A 16 22.92 -15.61 -28.95
N TYR A 17 24.22 -15.88 -28.86
CA TYR A 17 25.26 -14.84 -28.86
C TYR A 17 26.07 -14.96 -30.12
N ASP A 18 26.16 -13.86 -30.87
CA ASP A 18 27.07 -13.73 -32.01
C ASP A 18 28.37 -13.10 -31.54
N SER A 19 29.43 -13.91 -31.51
CA SER A 19 30.75 -13.46 -31.06
C SER A 19 31.49 -12.59 -32.09
N TRP A 20 31.09 -12.62 -33.37
CA TRP A 20 31.68 -11.82 -34.41
C TRP A 20 31.13 -10.40 -34.45
N GLU A 21 29.81 -10.29 -34.25
CA GLU A 21 29.13 -9.00 -34.27
C GLU A 21 28.89 -8.43 -32.86
N GLY A 22 29.12 -9.22 -31.80
CA GLY A 22 29.12 -8.77 -30.41
C GLY A 22 27.76 -8.49 -29.81
N TYR A 23 26.67 -9.11 -30.29
CA TYR A 23 25.33 -8.92 -29.73
C TYR A 23 24.67 -10.25 -29.32
N TYR A 24 23.72 -10.13 -28.42
CA TYR A 24 22.80 -11.21 -28.03
C TYR A 24 21.50 -11.09 -28.82
N THR A 25 21.01 -12.18 -29.39
CA THR A 25 19.69 -12.26 -30.00
C THR A 25 18.75 -13.03 -29.08
N VAL A 26 17.68 -12.40 -28.65
CA VAL A 26 16.57 -13.01 -27.90
C VAL A 26 15.47 -13.39 -28.89
N HIS A 27 15.20 -14.69 -29.04
CA HIS A 27 14.19 -15.22 -29.95
C HIS A 27 12.84 -15.26 -29.23
N THR A 28 11.92 -14.38 -29.61
CA THR A 28 10.55 -14.33 -29.06
C THR A 28 9.54 -14.89 -30.06
N ALA A 29 8.33 -15.19 -29.61
CA ALA A 29 7.25 -15.65 -30.49
C ALA A 29 6.87 -14.61 -31.58
N ASN A 30 7.18 -13.34 -31.35
CA ASN A 30 6.82 -12.20 -32.20
C ASN A 30 7.99 -11.64 -33.00
N GLY A 31 9.19 -12.24 -32.92
CA GLY A 31 10.39 -11.80 -33.62
C GLY A 31 11.65 -11.86 -32.78
N GLU A 32 12.74 -11.39 -33.35
CA GLU A 32 14.07 -11.38 -32.74
C GLU A 32 14.42 -10.00 -32.22
N VAL A 33 14.96 -9.95 -30.99
CA VAL A 33 15.40 -8.70 -30.35
C VAL A 33 16.91 -8.79 -30.09
N ARG A 34 17.65 -7.79 -30.52
CA ARG A 34 19.12 -7.74 -30.41
C ARG A 34 19.55 -6.80 -29.29
N PHE A 35 20.45 -7.30 -28.43
CA PHE A 35 21.10 -6.56 -27.36
C PHE A 35 22.59 -6.44 -27.67
N TYR A 36 23.08 -5.24 -27.80
CA TYR A 36 24.49 -4.94 -28.04
C TYR A 36 25.24 -4.84 -26.70
N LYS A 37 26.55 -5.01 -26.70
CA LYS A 37 27.39 -4.78 -25.53
C LYS A 37 27.92 -3.34 -25.55
N ASP A 38 27.84 -2.70 -24.36
CA ASP A 38 28.51 -1.42 -24.12
C ASP A 38 30.02 -1.62 -23.91
N GLU A 39 30.76 -0.51 -23.71
CA GLU A 39 32.21 -0.52 -23.45
C GLU A 39 32.58 -1.32 -22.17
N ASN A 40 31.63 -1.52 -21.24
CA ASN A 40 31.82 -2.30 -20.02
C ASN A 40 31.33 -3.75 -20.17
N GLY A 41 30.89 -4.16 -21.35
CA GLY A 41 30.39 -5.50 -21.64
C GLY A 41 28.94 -5.76 -21.18
N LEU A 42 28.21 -4.72 -20.78
CA LEU A 42 26.78 -4.85 -20.35
C LEU A 42 25.86 -4.87 -21.59
N PRO A 43 24.94 -5.83 -21.67
CA PRO A 43 23.97 -5.87 -22.77
C PRO A 43 23.00 -4.69 -22.69
N TYR A 44 22.86 -3.95 -23.79
CA TYR A 44 21.87 -2.88 -23.92
C TYR A 44 21.10 -2.98 -25.23
N ILE A 45 19.93 -2.39 -25.29
CA ILE A 45 19.14 -2.21 -26.50
C ILE A 45 18.94 -0.71 -26.73
N ASP A 46 19.19 -0.26 -27.95
CA ASP A 46 18.88 1.10 -28.34
C ASP A 46 17.43 1.18 -28.83
N LEU A 47 16.62 1.96 -28.11
CA LEU A 47 15.21 2.17 -28.38
C LEU A 47 14.99 3.41 -29.30
N GLY A 48 15.77 3.57 -30.34
CA GLY A 48 15.51 4.58 -31.40
C GLY A 48 14.09 4.43 -31.98
N GLU A 49 13.60 5.46 -32.70
CA GLU A 49 12.19 5.59 -33.15
C GLU A 49 11.56 4.37 -33.87
N SER A 50 12.37 3.41 -34.33
CA SER A 50 11.90 2.16 -34.94
C SER A 50 11.74 0.99 -33.98
N SER A 51 12.09 1.15 -32.70
CA SER A 51 12.15 0.06 -31.70
C SER A 51 11.12 0.13 -30.58
N GLU A 52 10.19 1.10 -30.61
CA GLU A 52 9.04 1.11 -29.69
C GLU A 52 8.26 -0.21 -29.74
N ASN A 53 8.21 -0.86 -30.92
CA ASN A 53 7.59 -2.16 -31.10
C ASN A 53 8.36 -3.31 -30.44
N ALA A 54 9.69 -3.26 -30.35
CA ALA A 54 10.49 -4.36 -29.80
C ALA A 54 10.44 -4.39 -28.26
N ALA A 55 10.48 -3.22 -27.61
CA ALA A 55 10.31 -3.14 -26.15
C ALA A 55 8.85 -3.44 -25.74
N ALA A 56 7.88 -2.99 -26.53
CA ALA A 56 6.48 -3.36 -26.37
C ALA A 56 6.24 -4.87 -26.57
N MET A 57 6.93 -5.51 -27.53
CA MET A 57 6.85 -6.96 -27.75
C MET A 57 7.41 -7.79 -26.59
N LEU A 58 8.46 -7.34 -25.92
CA LEU A 58 9.01 -8.03 -24.73
C LEU A 58 8.12 -7.85 -23.48
N VAL A 59 7.33 -6.78 -23.43
CA VAL A 59 6.38 -6.50 -22.34
C VAL A 59 5.03 -7.16 -22.59
N GLN A 60 4.60 -7.34 -23.84
CA GLN A 60 3.26 -7.86 -24.19
C GLN A 60 3.09 -9.38 -24.09
N THR A 61 4.13 -10.17 -23.79
CA THR A 61 4.00 -11.64 -23.62
C THR A 61 3.63 -12.08 -22.18
N GLY A 62 3.49 -11.15 -21.24
CA GLY A 62 2.74 -11.38 -20.02
C GLY A 62 1.35 -10.76 -20.19
N SER A 63 0.28 -11.51 -19.99
CA SER A 63 -1.09 -11.00 -20.08
C SER A 63 -1.17 -9.57 -19.52
N GLU A 64 -1.69 -8.62 -20.30
CA GLU A 64 -1.79 -7.19 -19.92
C GLU A 64 -2.49 -6.99 -18.57
N ASP A 65 -3.29 -7.96 -18.12
CA ASP A 65 -3.98 -7.97 -16.83
C ASP A 65 -3.07 -8.32 -15.63
N ALA A 66 -1.98 -9.06 -15.83
CA ALA A 66 -1.10 -9.49 -14.74
C ALA A 66 -0.09 -8.41 -14.30
N ALA A 67 0.29 -7.49 -15.19
CA ALA A 67 1.32 -6.49 -14.92
C ALA A 67 0.88 -5.37 -13.96
N ASN A 68 -0.43 -5.19 -13.73
CA ASN A 68 -0.98 -4.09 -12.94
C ASN A 68 -1.56 -4.49 -11.58
N VAL A 69 -1.57 -5.78 -11.23
CA VAL A 69 -2.12 -6.26 -9.95
C VAL A 69 -0.99 -6.52 -8.97
N PHE A 70 -0.76 -5.58 -8.04
CA PHE A 70 0.26 -5.74 -7.00
C PHE A 70 -0.21 -6.55 -5.78
N VAL A 71 -1.50 -6.85 -5.68
CA VAL A 71 -2.06 -7.74 -4.66
C VAL A 71 -2.11 -9.14 -5.22
N GLN A 72 -1.28 -10.02 -4.68
CA GLN A 72 -1.17 -11.42 -5.10
C GLN A 72 -2.49 -12.17 -4.89
N THR A 73 -2.99 -12.82 -5.95
CA THR A 73 -4.21 -13.65 -5.91
C THR A 73 -3.86 -15.13 -6.06
N VAL A 74 -4.73 -16.01 -5.53
CA VAL A 74 -4.59 -17.46 -5.71
C VAL A 74 -4.64 -17.84 -7.20
N ARG A 75 -5.49 -17.18 -7.97
CA ARG A 75 -5.63 -17.41 -9.41
C ARG A 75 -4.33 -17.16 -10.16
N GLN A 76 -3.64 -16.04 -9.88
CA GLN A 76 -2.33 -15.74 -10.47
C GLN A 76 -1.28 -16.77 -10.06
N ASN A 77 -1.32 -17.25 -8.81
CA ASN A 77 -0.39 -18.27 -8.36
C ASN A 77 -0.56 -19.59 -9.11
N TYR A 78 -1.74 -19.89 -9.69
CA TYR A 78 -1.93 -21.10 -10.50
C TYR A 78 -1.26 -21.04 -11.87
N GLU A 79 -0.97 -19.87 -12.41
CA GLU A 79 -0.42 -19.69 -13.77
C GLU A 79 0.94 -20.39 -13.95
N GLY A 80 1.71 -20.54 -12.88
CA GLY A 80 2.99 -21.24 -12.88
C GLY A 80 2.90 -22.76 -12.72
N TYR A 81 1.69 -23.36 -12.62
CA TYR A 81 1.51 -24.77 -12.27
C TYR A 81 0.61 -25.51 -13.25
N THR A 82 0.93 -26.79 -13.48
CA THR A 82 0.07 -27.68 -14.24
C THR A 82 -1.17 -28.08 -13.42
N LYS A 83 -2.26 -28.46 -14.12
CA LYS A 83 -3.49 -28.97 -13.45
C LYS A 83 -3.18 -30.12 -12.50
N ARG A 84 -2.21 -30.98 -12.84
CA ARG A 84 -1.78 -32.11 -12.01
C ARG A 84 -1.10 -31.65 -10.73
N GLU A 85 -0.21 -30.65 -10.81
CA GLU A 85 0.46 -30.09 -9.63
C GLU A 85 -0.53 -29.40 -8.70
N ILE A 86 -1.53 -28.68 -9.25
CA ILE A 86 -2.59 -28.08 -8.44
C ILE A 86 -3.41 -29.16 -7.69
N LEU A 87 -3.77 -30.24 -8.36
CA LEU A 87 -4.50 -31.35 -7.73
C LEU A 87 -3.66 -31.99 -6.61
N ARG A 88 -2.38 -32.28 -6.86
CA ARG A 88 -1.48 -32.85 -5.86
C ARG A 88 -1.27 -31.92 -4.67
N ALA A 89 -1.16 -30.63 -4.90
CA ALA A 89 -1.08 -29.62 -3.84
C ALA A 89 -2.36 -29.60 -2.99
N LYS A 90 -3.56 -29.74 -3.61
CA LYS A 90 -4.84 -29.88 -2.88
C LYS A 90 -4.86 -31.14 -2.02
N GLU A 91 -4.38 -32.26 -2.55
CA GLU A 91 -4.25 -33.52 -1.80
C GLU A 91 -3.29 -33.37 -0.63
N ALA A 92 -2.16 -32.66 -0.79
CA ALA A 92 -1.23 -32.36 0.29
C ALA A 92 -1.89 -31.54 1.42
N ARG A 93 -2.72 -30.53 1.09
CA ARG A 93 -3.51 -29.77 2.09
C ARG A 93 -4.51 -30.68 2.81
N ARG A 94 -5.21 -31.52 2.07
CA ARG A 94 -6.15 -32.49 2.64
C ARG A 94 -5.46 -33.47 3.57
N ALA A 95 -4.32 -34.02 3.15
CA ALA A 95 -3.53 -34.94 3.97
C ALA A 95 -3.04 -34.29 5.26
N MET A 96 -2.56 -33.05 5.19
CA MET A 96 -2.16 -32.27 6.36
C MET A 96 -3.31 -32.12 7.36
N GLY A 97 -4.53 -31.89 6.91
CA GLY A 97 -5.72 -31.85 7.76
C GLY A 97 -6.04 -33.21 8.41
N MET A 98 -5.96 -34.31 7.65
CA MET A 98 -6.25 -35.65 8.15
C MET A 98 -5.29 -36.12 9.23
N ILE A 99 -4.07 -35.61 9.27
CA ILE A 99 -3.06 -35.94 10.31
C ILE A 99 -2.98 -34.88 11.43
N GLY A 100 -3.99 -34.02 11.56
CA GLY A 100 -4.13 -33.10 12.69
C GLY A 100 -3.33 -31.80 12.56
N TYR A 101 -3.09 -31.31 11.35
CA TYR A 101 -2.40 -30.05 11.08
C TYR A 101 -1.02 -29.92 11.74
N PRO A 102 -0.05 -30.79 11.49
CA PRO A 102 1.32 -30.62 11.95
C PRO A 102 1.90 -29.31 11.42
N SER A 103 3.10 -28.92 11.86
CA SER A 103 3.79 -27.83 11.18
C SER A 103 4.18 -28.27 9.76
N GLU A 104 4.30 -27.30 8.84
CA GLU A 104 4.74 -27.61 7.47
C GLU A 104 6.09 -28.34 7.45
N GLN A 105 7.00 -27.91 8.32
CA GLN A 105 8.32 -28.52 8.45
C GLN A 105 8.24 -29.97 8.95
N ASP A 106 7.41 -30.22 9.98
CA ASP A 106 7.18 -31.55 10.49
C ASP A 106 6.53 -32.46 9.44
N PHE A 107 5.54 -31.94 8.71
CA PHE A 107 4.88 -32.69 7.65
C PHE A 107 5.84 -33.04 6.51
N LYS A 108 6.69 -32.09 6.08
CA LYS A 108 7.77 -32.39 5.13
C LYS A 108 8.73 -33.47 5.65
N GLY A 109 9.09 -33.40 6.93
CA GLY A 109 9.91 -34.42 7.59
C GLY A 109 9.25 -35.80 7.59
N MET A 110 7.98 -35.90 7.97
CA MET A 110 7.21 -37.16 7.96
C MET A 110 7.14 -37.79 6.57
N VAL A 111 6.90 -36.97 5.53
CA VAL A 111 6.82 -37.43 4.15
C VAL A 111 8.17 -37.83 3.60
N SER A 112 9.22 -37.04 3.83
CA SER A 112 10.57 -37.34 3.35
C SER A 112 11.18 -38.60 4.01
N ALA A 113 10.87 -38.83 5.28
CA ALA A 113 11.29 -40.01 6.03
C ALA A 113 10.38 -41.23 5.83
N ASN A 114 9.39 -41.14 4.95
CA ASN A 114 8.42 -42.19 4.64
C ASN A 114 7.73 -42.78 5.88
N MET A 115 7.40 -41.93 6.87
CA MET A 115 6.79 -42.35 8.13
C MET A 115 5.32 -42.74 7.97
N ILE A 116 4.66 -42.35 6.88
CA ILE A 116 3.27 -42.68 6.56
C ILE A 116 3.28 -43.67 5.40
N ARG A 117 2.89 -44.90 5.64
CA ARG A 117 2.83 -45.92 4.59
C ARG A 117 1.86 -45.52 3.48
N ASN A 118 2.25 -45.79 2.22
CA ASN A 118 1.46 -45.51 1.04
C ASN A 118 1.00 -44.04 0.90
N CYS A 119 1.76 -43.12 1.46
CA CYS A 119 1.49 -41.69 1.31
C CYS A 119 1.71 -41.27 -0.15
N PRO A 120 0.67 -40.78 -0.86
CA PRO A 120 0.83 -40.39 -2.25
C PRO A 120 1.48 -39.02 -2.42
N ILE A 121 1.69 -38.31 -1.32
CA ILE A 121 2.18 -36.92 -1.30
C ILE A 121 3.71 -36.92 -1.24
N ASN A 122 4.32 -35.98 -1.94
CA ASN A 122 5.76 -35.72 -1.83
C ASN A 122 6.02 -34.30 -1.26
N VAL A 123 7.28 -34.02 -0.93
CA VAL A 123 7.71 -32.73 -0.34
C VAL A 123 7.42 -31.56 -1.30
N LYS A 124 7.54 -31.79 -2.63
CA LYS A 124 7.24 -30.77 -3.64
C LYS A 124 5.75 -30.36 -3.61
N ASP A 125 4.84 -31.33 -3.42
CA ASP A 125 3.41 -31.07 -3.36
C ASP A 125 3.05 -30.16 -2.16
N ILE A 126 3.71 -30.36 -1.02
CA ILE A 126 3.55 -29.52 0.18
C ILE A 126 4.10 -28.11 -0.07
N THR A 127 5.23 -28.00 -0.76
CA THR A 127 5.83 -26.71 -1.12
C THR A 127 4.95 -25.95 -2.09
N ASN A 128 4.50 -26.60 -3.16
CA ASN A 128 3.58 -26.02 -4.14
C ASN A 128 2.28 -25.53 -3.47
N ALA A 129 1.73 -26.31 -2.53
CA ALA A 129 0.55 -25.91 -1.78
C ALA A 129 0.76 -24.62 -0.99
N ARG A 130 1.97 -24.43 -0.43
CA ARG A 130 2.32 -23.20 0.28
C ARG A 130 2.48 -22.01 -0.66
N GLU A 131 3.09 -22.21 -1.81
CA GLU A 131 3.30 -21.15 -2.81
C GLU A 131 1.99 -20.67 -3.41
N MET A 132 1.06 -21.60 -3.68
CA MET A 132 -0.25 -21.28 -4.24
C MET A 132 -1.17 -20.56 -3.24
N TRP A 133 -1.29 -21.09 -2.02
CA TRP A 133 -2.30 -20.63 -1.03
C TRP A 133 -1.70 -19.97 0.22
N GLY A 134 -0.39 -19.83 0.32
CA GLY A 134 0.26 -19.39 1.53
C GLY A 134 0.31 -20.48 2.62
N ARG A 135 0.48 -20.08 3.86
CA ARG A 135 0.47 -21.00 5.01
C ARG A 135 -0.92 -21.63 5.17
N ASP A 136 -0.99 -22.80 5.79
CA ASP A 136 -2.28 -23.40 6.11
C ASP A 136 -3.07 -22.56 7.12
N LEU A 137 -4.30 -22.17 6.75
CA LEU A 137 -5.12 -21.27 7.54
C LEU A 137 -5.58 -21.91 8.85
N ALA A 138 -5.95 -23.19 8.84
CA ALA A 138 -6.39 -23.89 10.06
C ALA A 138 -5.24 -24.00 11.06
N SER A 139 -4.05 -24.36 10.56
CA SER A 139 -2.81 -24.38 11.36
C SER A 139 -2.48 -23.00 11.92
N LEU A 140 -2.58 -21.93 11.14
CA LEU A 140 -2.34 -20.57 11.62
C LEU A 140 -3.33 -20.18 12.71
N ARG A 141 -4.63 -20.34 12.44
CA ARG A 141 -5.72 -19.98 13.37
C ARG A 141 -5.64 -20.72 14.69
N GLY A 142 -5.20 -22.00 14.65
CA GLY A 142 -5.04 -22.82 15.85
C GLY A 142 -3.74 -22.54 16.62
N LYS A 143 -2.64 -22.26 15.92
CA LYS A 143 -1.29 -22.14 16.51
C LYS A 143 -0.85 -20.70 16.81
N THR A 144 -1.67 -19.69 16.48
CA THR A 144 -1.33 -18.30 16.79
C THR A 144 -1.22 -18.08 18.29
N VAL A 145 -0.05 -17.64 18.73
CA VAL A 145 0.25 -17.34 20.13
C VAL A 145 0.33 -15.83 20.32
N ARG A 146 -0.26 -15.34 21.40
CA ARG A 146 -0.12 -13.94 21.81
C ARG A 146 1.35 -13.67 22.17
N LYS A 147 1.94 -12.68 21.51
CA LYS A 147 3.27 -12.18 21.86
C LYS A 147 3.13 -10.97 22.76
N THR A 148 3.97 -10.84 23.76
CA THR A 148 4.08 -9.61 24.54
C THR A 148 4.47 -8.48 23.59
N PRO A 149 3.73 -7.36 23.55
CA PRO A 149 4.07 -6.22 22.70
C PRO A 149 5.48 -5.72 23.08
N ALA A 150 6.29 -5.41 22.07
CA ALA A 150 7.56 -4.73 22.31
C ALA A 150 7.31 -3.34 22.92
N PRO A 151 8.17 -2.87 23.84
CA PRO A 151 8.09 -1.53 24.37
C PRO A 151 8.09 -0.49 23.27
N VAL A 152 7.31 0.57 23.44
CA VAL A 152 7.28 1.69 22.49
C VAL A 152 8.55 2.50 22.67
N VAL A 153 9.42 2.51 21.67
CA VAL A 153 10.56 3.43 21.61
C VAL A 153 10.04 4.75 21.00
N ALA A 154 10.05 5.79 21.80
CA ALA A 154 9.67 7.13 21.36
C ALA A 154 10.89 7.79 20.69
N ASP A 155 10.97 7.68 19.37
CA ASP A 155 11.99 8.33 18.54
C ASP A 155 11.38 9.62 17.95
N TYR A 156 11.51 10.71 18.72
CA TYR A 156 11.02 12.02 18.31
C TYR A 156 12.06 12.79 17.51
N VAL A 157 11.61 13.36 16.40
CA VAL A 157 12.43 14.26 15.58
C VAL A 157 12.54 15.63 16.26
N ALA A 158 13.74 16.06 16.56
CA ALA A 158 14.02 17.40 17.07
C ALA A 158 13.89 18.40 15.93
N VAL A 159 12.82 19.18 15.92
CA VAL A 159 12.64 20.31 14.99
C VAL A 159 13.16 21.57 15.63
N PRO A 160 14.05 22.33 14.94
CA PRO A 160 14.61 23.58 15.49
C PRO A 160 13.51 24.59 15.86
N LYS A 161 13.57 25.13 17.08
CA LYS A 161 12.59 26.11 17.53
C LYS A 161 12.57 27.37 16.64
N SER A 162 13.74 27.81 16.16
CA SER A 162 13.87 28.94 15.23
C SER A 162 13.11 28.71 13.90
N LEU A 163 13.04 27.47 13.40
CA LEU A 163 12.29 27.13 12.21
C LEU A 163 10.77 27.29 12.44
N ILE A 164 10.30 26.88 13.62
CA ILE A 164 8.90 27.01 14.01
C ILE A 164 8.53 28.47 14.20
N GLU A 165 9.35 29.23 14.92
CA GLU A 165 9.09 30.65 15.22
C GLU A 165 9.04 31.51 13.95
N ARG A 166 9.99 31.30 13.00
CA ARG A 166 10.00 32.02 11.72
C ARG A 166 8.78 31.75 10.87
N ASN A 167 8.20 30.55 10.98
CA ASN A 167 7.06 30.09 10.18
C ASN A 167 5.79 29.89 11.02
N LYS A 168 5.72 30.56 12.19
CA LYS A 168 4.63 30.39 13.17
C LYS A 168 3.26 30.69 12.56
N ALA A 169 3.18 31.73 11.71
CA ALA A 169 1.96 32.13 11.04
C ALA A 169 1.75 31.30 9.76
N VAL A 170 0.68 30.53 9.73
CA VAL A 170 0.37 29.62 8.63
C VAL A 170 -0.87 30.09 7.87
N THR A 171 -0.78 30.03 6.54
CA THR A 171 -1.93 30.19 5.64
C THR A 171 -2.31 28.82 5.09
N LEU A 172 -3.58 28.46 5.22
CA LEU A 172 -4.15 27.25 4.62
C LEU A 172 -4.88 27.58 3.33
N ALA A 173 -4.83 26.68 2.37
CA ALA A 173 -5.75 26.61 1.25
C ALA A 173 -6.68 25.40 1.49
N ALA A 174 -7.99 25.59 1.38
CA ALA A 174 -8.98 24.58 1.66
C ALA A 174 -9.99 24.49 0.53
N ASP A 175 -10.42 23.25 0.22
CA ASP A 175 -11.43 22.98 -0.78
C ASP A 175 -12.12 21.63 -0.52
N VAL A 176 -13.33 21.44 -1.05
CA VAL A 176 -14.08 20.18 -1.00
C VAL A 176 -13.97 19.45 -2.33
N PHE A 177 -13.53 18.20 -2.27
CA PHE A 177 -13.47 17.36 -3.45
C PHE A 177 -14.29 16.07 -3.29
N PHE A 178 -14.60 15.45 -4.42
CA PHE A 178 -15.39 14.24 -4.45
C PHE A 178 -14.62 13.08 -5.08
N VAL A 179 -14.78 11.90 -4.48
CA VAL A 179 -14.40 10.61 -5.05
C VAL A 179 -15.61 9.69 -4.95
N ASP A 180 -16.12 9.24 -6.10
CA ASP A 180 -17.32 8.39 -6.21
C ASP A 180 -18.49 8.90 -5.31
N LYS A 181 -18.87 10.15 -5.50
CA LYS A 181 -19.93 10.84 -4.73
C LYS A 181 -19.65 11.01 -3.23
N THR A 182 -18.47 10.64 -2.75
CA THR A 182 -18.06 10.81 -1.36
C THR A 182 -17.26 12.12 -1.23
N ALA A 183 -17.74 13.03 -0.38
CA ALA A 183 -17.12 14.34 -0.16
C ALA A 183 -15.97 14.26 0.83
N PHE A 184 -14.89 15.00 0.55
CA PHE A 184 -13.74 15.18 1.42
C PHE A 184 -13.37 16.66 1.51
N LEU A 185 -13.13 17.14 2.70
CA LEU A 185 -12.48 18.43 2.93
C LEU A 185 -10.97 18.24 2.85
N SER A 186 -10.31 18.89 1.89
CA SER A 186 -8.86 18.94 1.78
C SER A 186 -8.34 20.27 2.26
N THR A 187 -7.23 20.26 3.01
CA THR A 187 -6.46 21.47 3.29
C THR A 187 -5.00 21.26 2.98
N VAL A 188 -4.29 22.32 2.59
CA VAL A 188 -2.85 22.34 2.43
C VAL A 188 -2.28 23.66 2.94
N SER A 189 -1.21 23.63 3.73
CA SER A 189 -0.53 24.85 4.16
C SER A 189 0.44 25.35 3.11
N ARG A 190 0.44 26.66 2.85
CA ARG A 190 1.34 27.31 1.88
C ARG A 190 2.80 27.15 2.22
N GLN A 191 3.14 27.25 3.50
CA GLN A 191 4.51 27.24 4.00
C GLN A 191 4.99 25.81 4.27
N ILE A 192 4.28 25.08 5.15
CA ILE A 192 4.68 23.75 5.64
C ILE A 192 4.44 22.67 4.61
N LYS A 193 3.46 22.87 3.69
CA LYS A 193 2.96 21.87 2.71
C LYS A 193 2.33 20.65 3.36
N PHE A 194 1.88 20.74 4.61
CA PHE A 194 1.14 19.69 5.27
C PHE A 194 -0.27 19.63 4.72
N ILE A 195 -0.67 18.43 4.28
CA ILE A 195 -1.92 18.14 3.61
C ILE A 195 -2.83 17.39 4.58
N THR A 196 -4.11 17.76 4.61
CA THR A 196 -5.15 16.96 5.26
C THR A 196 -6.24 16.59 4.25
N ALA A 197 -6.90 15.48 4.48
CA ALA A 197 -8.16 15.12 3.82
C ALA A 197 -9.05 14.46 4.85
N GLU A 198 -10.26 14.97 5.04
CA GLU A 198 -11.22 14.43 5.98
C GLU A 198 -12.55 14.13 5.27
N TYR A 199 -13.11 12.96 5.53
CA TYR A 199 -14.43 12.60 5.03
C TYR A 199 -15.50 13.51 5.63
N VAL A 200 -16.33 14.08 4.77
CA VAL A 200 -17.44 14.98 5.13
C VAL A 200 -18.76 14.27 4.86
N ALA A 201 -19.45 13.87 5.92
CA ALA A 201 -20.73 13.17 5.79
C ALA A 201 -21.82 14.09 5.22
N THR A 202 -21.86 15.33 5.68
CA THR A 202 -22.79 16.38 5.23
C THR A 202 -22.04 17.70 5.12
N ARG A 203 -22.30 18.47 4.05
CA ARG A 203 -21.68 19.78 3.81
C ARG A 203 -22.42 20.93 4.50
N THR A 204 -22.93 20.69 5.71
CA THR A 204 -23.52 21.75 6.55
C THR A 204 -22.42 22.66 7.11
N ALA A 205 -22.76 23.92 7.35
CA ALA A 205 -21.83 24.88 7.94
C ALA A 205 -21.20 24.35 9.24
N LYS A 206 -22.03 23.83 10.15
CA LYS A 206 -21.57 23.24 11.43
C LYS A 206 -20.56 22.12 11.24
N ASN A 207 -20.79 21.20 10.30
CA ASN A 207 -19.92 20.07 10.08
C ASN A 207 -18.60 20.50 9.46
N LEU A 208 -18.60 21.38 8.46
CA LEU A 208 -17.40 21.94 7.86
C LEU A 208 -16.58 22.75 8.88
N THR A 209 -17.22 23.55 9.72
CA THR A 209 -16.54 24.28 10.80
C THR A 209 -15.84 23.30 11.77
N THR A 210 -16.53 22.25 12.22
CA THR A 210 -15.95 21.24 13.11
C THR A 210 -14.71 20.57 12.51
N HIS A 211 -14.75 20.23 11.21
CA HIS A 211 -13.58 19.66 10.54
C HIS A 211 -12.44 20.66 10.43
N MET A 212 -12.73 21.92 10.09
CA MET A 212 -11.73 22.96 9.99
C MET A 212 -11.08 23.29 11.33
N GLU A 213 -11.84 23.36 12.42
CA GLU A 213 -11.33 23.54 13.76
C GLU A 213 -10.37 22.42 14.19
N ARG A 214 -10.66 21.18 13.84
CA ARG A 214 -9.75 20.05 14.07
C ARG A 214 -8.42 20.23 13.32
N VAL A 215 -8.47 20.70 12.08
CA VAL A 215 -7.26 20.99 11.32
C VAL A 215 -6.46 22.10 11.99
N VAL A 216 -7.10 23.20 12.37
CA VAL A 216 -6.44 24.33 13.10
C VAL A 216 -5.79 23.85 14.38
N GLU A 217 -6.46 23.00 15.15
CA GLU A 217 -5.94 22.43 16.39
C GLU A 217 -4.69 21.55 16.16
N VAL A 218 -4.61 20.81 15.05
CA VAL A 218 -3.43 20.02 14.68
C VAL A 218 -2.21 20.92 14.53
N TYR A 219 -2.34 22.07 13.86
CA TYR A 219 -1.25 23.04 13.70
C TYR A 219 -0.88 23.68 15.04
N LYS A 220 -1.88 24.05 15.85
CA LYS A 220 -1.67 24.65 17.16
C LYS A 220 -0.84 23.76 18.09
N ARG A 221 -1.16 22.45 18.15
CA ARG A 221 -0.38 21.46 18.93
C ARG A 221 1.05 21.31 18.46
N ALA A 222 1.31 21.55 17.18
CA ALA A 222 2.66 21.52 16.62
C ALA A 222 3.44 22.83 16.83
N GLY A 223 2.83 23.86 17.44
CA GLY A 223 3.44 25.16 17.71
C GLY A 223 3.24 26.20 16.60
N PHE A 224 2.41 25.91 15.60
CA PHE A 224 2.05 26.82 14.51
C PHE A 224 0.69 27.47 14.77
N ASN A 225 0.48 28.65 14.22
CA ASN A 225 -0.77 29.38 14.31
C ASN A 225 -1.36 29.60 12.92
N VAL A 226 -2.50 29.01 12.65
CA VAL A 226 -3.25 29.27 11.42
C VAL A 226 -3.88 30.65 11.52
N ARG A 227 -3.40 31.59 10.70
CA ARG A 227 -3.92 32.97 10.66
C ARG A 227 -4.97 33.18 9.58
N THR A 228 -4.76 32.57 8.43
CA THR A 228 -5.62 32.78 7.27
C THR A 228 -5.96 31.44 6.64
N ILE A 229 -7.22 31.29 6.21
CA ILE A 229 -7.67 30.17 5.41
C ILE A 229 -8.26 30.72 4.12
N LEU A 230 -7.67 30.32 2.99
CA LEU A 230 -8.16 30.64 1.65
C LEU A 230 -9.12 29.53 1.23
N MET A 231 -10.33 29.88 0.88
CA MET A 231 -11.41 28.94 0.60
C MET A 231 -12.21 29.40 -0.62
N ASP A 232 -12.90 28.47 -1.28
CA ASP A 232 -13.85 28.77 -2.32
C ASP A 232 -15.14 29.39 -1.73
N GLY A 233 -15.95 30.04 -2.56
CA GLY A 233 -17.21 30.69 -2.16
C GLY A 233 -18.21 29.76 -1.47
N GLU A 234 -18.11 28.43 -1.68
CA GLU A 234 -18.93 27.44 -0.95
C GLU A 234 -18.79 27.57 0.58
N PHE A 235 -17.65 28.05 1.05
CA PHE A 235 -17.33 28.19 2.46
C PHE A 235 -17.77 29.52 3.10
N GLU A 236 -18.40 30.44 2.38
CA GLU A 236 -18.87 31.73 2.92
C GLU A 236 -19.74 31.54 4.17
N LYS A 237 -20.54 30.46 4.20
CA LYS A 237 -21.43 30.11 5.33
C LYS A 237 -20.68 29.77 6.64
N ILE A 238 -19.37 29.45 6.60
CA ILE A 238 -18.59 29.15 7.81
C ILE A 238 -17.73 30.33 8.28
N LYS A 239 -17.59 31.35 7.47
CA LYS A 239 -16.74 32.51 7.76
C LYS A 239 -17.03 33.14 9.13
N ASN A 240 -18.31 33.33 9.43
CA ASN A 240 -18.77 33.91 10.71
C ASN A 240 -18.67 32.95 11.89
N LEU A 241 -18.52 31.65 11.64
CA LEU A 241 -18.41 30.61 12.68
C LEU A 241 -16.97 30.40 13.14
N MET A 242 -15.98 30.87 12.37
CA MET A 242 -14.55 30.71 12.67
C MET A 242 -13.92 32.02 13.13
N SER A 243 -14.32 32.53 14.29
CA SER A 243 -13.90 33.84 14.80
C SER A 243 -12.39 33.98 15.11
N GLN A 244 -11.67 32.86 15.27
CA GLN A 244 -10.24 32.86 15.62
C GLN A 244 -9.30 32.91 14.41
N VAL A 245 -9.81 32.78 13.20
CA VAL A 245 -9.03 32.69 11.96
C VAL A 245 -9.64 33.59 10.90
N VAL A 246 -8.80 34.32 10.16
CA VAL A 246 -9.27 35.12 9.04
C VAL A 246 -9.62 34.19 7.87
N CYS A 247 -10.90 34.05 7.60
CA CYS A 247 -11.39 33.31 6.44
C CYS A 247 -11.48 34.27 5.24
N ASN A 248 -10.67 34.02 4.21
CA ASN A 248 -10.73 34.75 2.94
C ASN A 248 -11.33 33.82 1.88
N THR A 249 -12.56 34.14 1.46
CA THR A 249 -13.26 33.44 0.41
C THR A 249 -12.98 34.11 -0.93
N THR A 250 -12.63 33.31 -1.93
CA THR A 250 -12.43 33.80 -3.30
C THR A 250 -13.78 34.15 -3.95
N ALA A 251 -13.77 35.13 -4.85
CA ALA A 251 -14.94 35.48 -5.63
C ALA A 251 -15.35 34.36 -6.61
N ALA A 252 -16.59 34.40 -7.10
CA ALA A 252 -17.06 33.44 -8.09
C ALA A 252 -16.16 33.45 -9.34
N LYS A 253 -15.56 32.27 -9.65
CA LYS A 253 -14.55 32.03 -10.70
C LYS A 253 -13.09 32.26 -10.31
N GLU A 254 -12.79 32.70 -9.10
CA GLU A 254 -11.44 32.67 -8.57
C GLU A 254 -11.23 31.35 -7.82
N HIS A 255 -10.22 30.60 -8.22
CA HIS A 255 -9.90 29.29 -7.62
C HIS A 255 -8.65 29.34 -6.76
N VAL A 256 -8.65 28.55 -5.69
CA VAL A 256 -7.46 28.38 -4.87
C VAL A 256 -6.54 27.33 -5.52
N SER A 257 -5.70 27.78 -6.45
CA SER A 257 -4.86 26.92 -7.31
C SER A 257 -3.99 25.90 -6.55
N GLU A 258 -3.65 26.20 -5.30
CA GLU A 258 -2.87 25.28 -4.46
C GLU A 258 -3.71 24.11 -3.94
N ALA A 259 -4.96 24.37 -3.56
CA ALA A 259 -5.89 23.33 -3.15
C ALA A 259 -6.23 22.42 -4.34
N GLU A 260 -6.50 22.97 -5.51
CA GLU A 260 -6.80 22.19 -6.73
C GLU A 260 -5.65 21.27 -7.14
N ARG A 261 -4.40 21.78 -7.17
CA ARG A 261 -3.21 20.96 -7.48
C ARG A 261 -3.04 19.82 -6.49
N ASN A 262 -3.26 20.11 -5.21
CA ASN A 262 -3.19 19.10 -4.17
C ASN A 262 -4.26 18.01 -4.36
N ILE A 263 -5.49 18.40 -4.61
CA ILE A 263 -6.62 17.50 -4.88
C ILE A 263 -6.35 16.64 -6.12
N ARG A 264 -5.80 17.22 -7.18
CA ARG A 264 -5.39 16.48 -8.39
C ARG A 264 -4.40 15.39 -8.03
N THR A 265 -3.34 15.72 -7.30
CA THR A 265 -2.31 14.75 -6.87
C THR A 265 -2.90 13.63 -6.01
N ILE A 266 -3.80 13.96 -5.07
CA ILE A 266 -4.50 12.95 -4.25
C ILE A 266 -5.32 12.01 -5.15
N LYS A 267 -6.09 12.56 -6.11
CA LYS A 267 -6.93 11.76 -7.02
C LYS A 267 -6.10 10.87 -7.94
N GLU A 268 -4.98 11.37 -8.48
CA GLU A 268 -4.07 10.62 -9.36
C GLU A 268 -3.46 9.43 -8.63
N ARG A 269 -2.88 9.64 -7.45
CA ARG A 269 -2.31 8.56 -6.64
C ARG A 269 -3.37 7.56 -6.17
N THR A 270 -4.55 8.04 -5.81
CA THR A 270 -5.68 7.19 -5.41
C THR A 270 -6.11 6.28 -6.57
N ARG A 271 -6.23 6.82 -7.80
CA ARG A 271 -6.53 6.02 -8.99
C ARG A 271 -5.45 4.98 -9.28
N GLY A 272 -4.16 5.37 -9.17
CA GLY A 272 -3.06 4.43 -9.32
C GLY A 272 -3.16 3.23 -8.38
N ILE A 273 -3.45 3.48 -7.08
CA ILE A 273 -3.62 2.39 -6.12
C ILE A 273 -4.86 1.56 -6.43
N ILE A 274 -6.00 2.19 -6.71
CA ILE A 274 -7.26 1.49 -7.03
C ILE A 274 -7.08 0.58 -8.25
N GLY A 275 -6.38 1.05 -9.30
CA GLY A 275 -6.10 0.26 -10.50
C GLY A 275 -5.21 -0.95 -10.28
N THR A 276 -4.52 -1.05 -9.14
CA THR A 276 -3.69 -2.22 -8.78
C THR A 276 -4.42 -3.26 -7.92
N LEU A 277 -5.68 -3.00 -7.57
CA LEU A 277 -6.45 -3.87 -6.69
C LEU A 277 -7.32 -4.85 -7.50
N PRO A 278 -7.42 -6.11 -7.07
CA PRO A 278 -8.19 -7.14 -7.78
C PRO A 278 -9.69 -7.08 -7.49
N PHE A 279 -10.23 -5.90 -7.12
CA PHE A 279 -11.63 -5.76 -6.74
C PHE A 279 -12.45 -5.15 -7.86
N GLU A 280 -13.42 -5.87 -8.36
CA GLU A 280 -14.43 -5.34 -9.28
C GLU A 280 -15.31 -4.28 -8.59
N TYR A 281 -15.73 -4.57 -7.36
CA TYR A 281 -16.50 -3.64 -6.52
C TYR A 281 -15.76 -3.32 -5.24
N MET A 282 -15.50 -2.04 -5.04
CA MET A 282 -14.73 -1.58 -3.88
C MET A 282 -15.64 -0.95 -2.83
N PRO A 283 -15.62 -1.44 -1.58
CA PRO A 283 -16.38 -0.83 -0.48
C PRO A 283 -16.00 0.65 -0.27
N ARG A 284 -16.99 1.50 -0.02
CA ARG A 284 -16.78 2.93 0.24
C ARG A 284 -15.71 3.18 1.31
N ARG A 285 -15.68 2.38 2.38
CA ARG A 285 -14.70 2.49 3.46
C ARG A 285 -13.28 2.26 2.96
N LEU A 286 -13.06 1.29 2.09
CA LEU A 286 -11.74 1.03 1.52
C LEU A 286 -11.27 2.21 0.66
N LYS A 287 -12.14 2.79 -0.17
CA LYS A 287 -11.84 3.99 -0.96
C LYS A 287 -11.43 5.18 -0.07
N MET A 288 -12.17 5.41 1.01
CA MET A 288 -11.84 6.46 1.98
C MET A 288 -10.46 6.25 2.63
N GLU A 289 -10.16 5.04 3.05
CA GLU A 289 -8.89 4.73 3.70
C GLU A 289 -7.70 4.77 2.72
N ILE A 290 -7.91 4.49 1.42
CA ILE A 290 -6.89 4.69 0.39
C ILE A 290 -6.56 6.19 0.25
N ILE A 291 -7.54 7.08 0.30
CA ILE A 291 -7.29 8.54 0.31
C ILE A 291 -6.44 8.93 1.52
N TYR A 292 -6.76 8.44 2.71
CA TYR A 292 -5.97 8.69 3.92
C TYR A 292 -4.56 8.11 3.82
N PHE A 293 -4.41 6.96 3.18
CA PHE A 293 -3.11 6.36 2.90
C PHE A 293 -2.28 7.24 1.97
N VAL A 294 -2.87 7.75 0.89
CA VAL A 294 -2.21 8.67 -0.03
C VAL A 294 -1.75 9.95 0.69
N VAL A 295 -2.63 10.54 1.50
CA VAL A 295 -2.31 11.77 2.27
C VAL A 295 -1.20 11.51 3.30
N LEU A 296 -1.19 10.34 3.96
CA LEU A 296 -0.12 9.95 4.87
C LEU A 296 1.24 10.01 4.17
N TRP A 297 1.35 9.42 2.97
CA TRP A 297 2.61 9.36 2.22
C TRP A 297 2.98 10.66 1.53
N LEU A 298 2.00 11.48 1.12
CA LEU A 298 2.27 12.84 0.61
C LEU A 298 2.95 13.72 1.66
N ASN A 299 2.62 13.52 2.94
CA ASN A 299 3.22 14.24 4.05
C ASN A 299 4.55 13.64 4.55
N ALA A 300 4.93 12.45 4.09
CA ALA A 300 6.07 11.71 4.63
C ALA A 300 7.44 12.21 4.16
N PHE A 301 7.48 12.99 3.09
CA PHE A 301 8.72 13.44 2.44
C PHE A 301 8.81 14.96 2.42
N PRO A 302 10.04 15.53 2.50
CA PRO A 302 10.23 16.97 2.38
C PRO A 302 9.66 17.50 1.07
N ALA A 303 8.89 18.58 1.14
CA ALA A 303 8.32 19.22 -0.03
C ALA A 303 9.33 20.18 -0.67
N LYS A 304 9.45 20.15 -2.02
CA LYS A 304 10.41 21.01 -2.76
C LYS A 304 10.29 22.50 -2.43
N THR A 305 9.07 22.98 -2.15
CA THR A 305 8.78 24.39 -1.83
C THR A 305 8.33 24.58 -0.39
N GLY A 306 8.68 23.65 0.50
CA GLY A 306 8.37 23.72 1.93
C GLY A 306 9.39 24.55 2.72
N ILE A 307 9.13 24.74 4.00
CA ILE A 307 10.00 25.51 4.92
C ILE A 307 11.30 24.77 5.28
N SER A 308 11.41 23.48 4.94
CA SER A 308 12.58 22.66 5.24
C SER A 308 12.82 21.66 4.11
N SER A 309 14.07 21.52 3.72
CA SER A 309 14.56 20.47 2.80
C SER A 309 14.89 19.16 3.53
N VAL A 310 14.98 19.18 4.86
CA VAL A 310 15.37 18.06 5.70
C VAL A 310 14.16 17.42 6.39
N HIS A 311 13.25 18.26 6.92
CA HIS A 311 12.07 17.81 7.63
C HIS A 311 10.86 17.73 6.70
N SER A 312 10.19 16.60 6.70
CA SER A 312 8.92 16.42 6.00
C SER A 312 7.79 17.22 6.67
N PRO A 313 6.70 17.56 5.95
CA PRO A 313 5.52 18.18 6.56
C PRO A 313 5.00 17.40 7.77
N ARG A 314 5.04 16.06 7.71
CA ARG A 314 4.67 15.19 8.81
C ARG A 314 5.58 15.35 10.02
N GLU A 315 6.90 15.39 9.85
CA GLU A 315 7.85 15.58 10.95
C GLU A 315 7.68 16.94 11.63
N LEU A 316 7.36 17.97 10.86
CA LEU A 316 7.08 19.32 11.40
C LEU A 316 5.83 19.34 12.28
N ILE A 317 4.82 18.53 11.97
CA ILE A 317 3.53 18.51 12.68
C ILE A 317 3.49 17.43 13.77
N VAL A 318 3.89 16.20 13.44
CA VAL A 318 3.68 15.00 14.29
C VAL A 318 4.92 14.65 15.10
N ARG A 319 6.11 15.13 14.69
CA ARG A 319 7.39 14.98 15.39
C ARG A 319 8.02 13.59 15.32
N TRP A 320 7.59 12.68 14.44
CA TRP A 320 8.29 11.41 14.19
C TRP A 320 8.25 11.00 12.73
N LYS A 321 9.28 10.24 12.33
CA LYS A 321 9.43 9.67 10.98
C LYS A 321 8.60 8.39 10.81
N LEU A 322 8.27 8.10 9.57
CA LEU A 322 7.79 6.77 9.21
C LEU A 322 9.01 5.84 9.05
N ASP A 323 8.88 4.65 9.58
CA ASP A 323 9.89 3.58 9.52
C ASP A 323 9.47 2.59 8.44
N TYR A 324 10.37 2.26 7.52
CA TYR A 324 10.07 1.35 6.41
C TYR A 324 9.64 -0.04 6.90
N GLN A 325 10.38 -0.61 7.87
CA GLN A 325 10.07 -1.95 8.39
C GLN A 325 8.74 -2.02 9.13
N LYS A 326 8.29 -0.90 9.70
CA LYS A 326 7.03 -0.82 10.45
C LYS A 326 5.85 -0.44 9.57
N HIS A 327 6.03 0.46 8.58
CA HIS A 327 4.92 1.10 7.86
C HIS A 327 4.80 0.68 6.40
N CYS A 328 5.82 -0.04 5.83
CA CYS A 328 5.81 -0.56 4.46
C CYS A 328 5.74 -2.09 4.40
N ARG A 329 5.07 -2.73 5.36
CA ARG A 329 5.03 -4.20 5.47
C ARG A 329 4.10 -4.86 4.45
N VAL A 330 3.06 -4.15 4.04
CA VAL A 330 2.00 -4.71 3.20
C VAL A 330 1.23 -3.59 2.50
N LEU A 331 0.76 -3.86 1.29
CA LEU A 331 -0.01 -2.91 0.48
C LEU A 331 -1.48 -2.82 0.95
N PRO A 332 -2.15 -1.66 0.81
CA PRO A 332 -3.59 -1.56 0.96
C PRO A 332 -4.29 -2.53 -0.01
N GLY A 333 -5.38 -3.13 0.46
CA GLY A 333 -6.13 -4.12 -0.32
C GLY A 333 -5.65 -5.56 -0.19
N THR A 334 -4.47 -5.82 0.41
CA THR A 334 -3.98 -7.18 0.64
C THR A 334 -4.88 -7.93 1.63
N TYR A 335 -5.18 -9.18 1.32
CA TYR A 335 -5.87 -10.09 2.23
C TYR A 335 -4.93 -10.56 3.35
N CYS A 336 -5.38 -10.52 4.58
CA CYS A 336 -4.61 -10.91 5.76
C CYS A 336 -5.45 -11.67 6.77
N GLU A 337 -4.82 -12.60 7.47
CA GLU A 337 -5.31 -13.10 8.76
C GLU A 337 -4.76 -12.19 9.86
N VAL A 338 -5.66 -11.51 10.54
CA VAL A 338 -5.34 -10.55 11.59
C VAL A 338 -5.50 -11.22 12.94
N HIS A 339 -4.47 -11.14 13.78
CA HIS A 339 -4.50 -11.78 15.07
C HIS A 339 -5.51 -11.05 15.98
N ASP A 340 -6.41 -11.80 16.55
CA ASP A 340 -7.28 -11.30 17.62
C ASP A 340 -6.46 -11.15 18.91
N GLU A 341 -6.75 -10.11 19.65
CA GLU A 341 -6.13 -9.84 20.96
C GLU A 341 -7.13 -10.05 22.10
N PRO A 342 -7.79 -11.21 22.22
CA PRO A 342 -8.65 -11.47 23.34
C PRO A 342 -7.80 -11.69 24.60
N VAL A 343 -8.40 -11.47 25.75
CA VAL A 343 -7.85 -11.98 27.02
C VAL A 343 -7.57 -13.46 26.84
N SER A 344 -6.39 -13.92 27.27
CA SER A 344 -6.01 -15.33 27.14
C SER A 344 -7.03 -16.20 27.89
N THR A 345 -7.80 -16.94 27.10
CA THR A 345 -8.80 -17.90 27.60
C THR A 345 -8.43 -19.28 27.09
N ASN A 346 -8.73 -20.32 27.87
CA ASN A 346 -8.57 -21.72 27.46
C ASN A 346 -9.69 -22.17 26.48
N THR A 347 -10.14 -21.28 25.60
CA THR A 347 -11.17 -21.60 24.62
C THR A 347 -10.56 -22.12 23.34
N MET A 348 -11.29 -22.95 22.61
CA MET A 348 -10.93 -23.46 21.27
C MET A 348 -11.34 -22.50 20.14
N VAL A 349 -11.65 -21.26 20.46
CA VAL A 349 -11.97 -20.22 19.46
C VAL A 349 -10.74 -19.89 18.61
N THR A 350 -10.96 -19.69 17.32
CA THR A 350 -9.92 -19.26 16.40
C THR A 350 -9.28 -17.95 16.86
N ARG A 351 -7.96 -17.84 16.73
CA ARG A 351 -7.18 -16.69 17.24
C ARG A 351 -6.84 -15.64 16.18
N SER A 352 -7.39 -15.78 14.99
CA SER A 352 -7.26 -14.78 13.93
C SER A 352 -8.53 -14.69 13.10
N THR A 353 -8.74 -13.54 12.48
CA THR A 353 -9.90 -13.21 11.65
C THR A 353 -9.44 -12.72 10.27
N PRO A 354 -10.18 -13.06 9.20
CA PRO A 354 -9.87 -12.57 7.87
C PRO A 354 -10.18 -11.09 7.74
N ALA A 355 -9.28 -10.36 7.09
CA ALA A 355 -9.41 -8.92 6.91
C ALA A 355 -8.65 -8.41 5.68
N ILE A 356 -9.04 -7.24 5.20
CA ILE A 356 -8.34 -6.50 4.13
C ILE A 356 -7.55 -5.35 4.74
N VAL A 357 -6.30 -5.20 4.32
CA VAL A 357 -5.43 -4.10 4.75
C VAL A 357 -5.97 -2.76 4.25
N LEU A 358 -6.10 -1.79 5.14
CA LEU A 358 -6.47 -0.41 4.81
C LEU A 358 -5.23 0.51 4.78
N GLY A 359 -4.14 0.12 5.43
CA GLY A 359 -2.88 0.84 5.50
C GLY A 359 -2.37 1.06 6.92
N PRO A 360 -1.13 1.59 7.07
CA PRO A 360 -0.55 1.88 8.37
C PRO A 360 -1.27 3.04 9.05
N THR A 361 -1.27 3.06 10.39
CA THR A 361 -1.76 4.20 11.17
C THR A 361 -0.75 5.34 11.21
N GLY A 362 0.53 5.05 10.95
CA GLY A 362 1.63 5.99 11.07
C GLY A 362 2.06 6.24 12.52
N ASN A 363 1.70 5.40 13.48
CA ASN A 363 2.16 5.48 14.86
C ASN A 363 3.55 4.84 15.04
N LEU A 364 4.20 5.08 16.18
CA LEU A 364 5.54 4.57 16.48
C LEU A 364 5.63 3.04 16.56
N GLN A 365 4.50 2.36 16.85
CA GLN A 365 4.45 0.91 16.96
C GLN A 365 4.30 0.18 15.61
N GLY A 366 3.99 0.89 14.52
CA GLY A 366 3.71 0.28 13.23
C GLY A 366 2.38 -0.48 13.18
N THR A 367 1.37 0.03 13.87
CA THR A 367 0.00 -0.52 13.83
C THR A 367 -0.62 -0.30 12.46
N TYR A 368 -1.34 -1.31 11.97
CA TYR A 368 -2.11 -1.23 10.73
C TYR A 368 -3.62 -1.17 11.00
N LYS A 369 -4.34 -0.59 10.05
CA LYS A 369 -5.80 -0.58 9.97
C LYS A 369 -6.25 -1.67 9.02
N PHE A 370 -7.31 -2.37 9.38
CA PHE A 370 -7.90 -3.45 8.59
C PHE A 370 -9.41 -3.29 8.52
N LEU A 371 -9.98 -3.76 7.42
CA LEU A 371 -11.40 -4.01 7.28
C LEU A 371 -11.66 -5.49 7.60
N SER A 372 -12.25 -5.78 8.75
CA SER A 372 -12.63 -7.15 9.11
C SER A 372 -13.70 -7.67 8.16
N LEU A 373 -13.45 -8.81 7.52
CA LEU A 373 -14.42 -9.46 6.63
C LEU A 373 -15.57 -10.13 7.41
N ALA A 374 -15.31 -10.51 8.67
CA ALA A 374 -16.33 -11.09 9.52
C ALA A 374 -17.36 -10.06 10.02
N THR A 375 -16.94 -8.80 10.28
CA THR A 375 -17.81 -7.80 10.92
C THR A 375 -18.06 -6.56 10.08
N GLY A 376 -17.34 -6.36 8.96
CA GLY A 376 -17.37 -5.13 8.16
C GLY A 376 -16.82 -3.89 8.89
N LYS A 377 -16.27 -4.05 10.11
CA LYS A 377 -15.76 -2.96 10.92
C LYS A 377 -14.26 -2.74 10.70
N LYS A 378 -13.82 -1.50 10.95
CA LYS A 378 -12.40 -1.15 10.98
C LYS A 378 -11.78 -1.60 12.30
N VAL A 379 -10.71 -2.39 12.22
CA VAL A 379 -9.91 -2.83 13.37
C VAL A 379 -8.47 -2.37 13.23
N LYS A 380 -7.74 -2.23 14.33
CA LYS A 380 -6.33 -1.85 14.35
C LYS A 380 -5.54 -2.96 15.02
N ARG A 381 -4.48 -3.46 14.36
CA ARG A 381 -3.63 -4.54 14.89
C ARG A 381 -2.17 -4.33 14.47
N CYS A 382 -1.26 -4.85 15.30
CA CYS A 382 0.18 -4.89 15.00
C CYS A 382 0.59 -6.24 14.41
N ALA A 383 -0.09 -7.32 14.81
CA ALA A 383 0.21 -8.68 14.39
C ALA A 383 -0.80 -9.17 13.34
N PHE A 384 -0.29 -9.58 12.20
CA PHE A 384 -1.07 -10.10 11.07
C PHE A 384 -0.17 -10.92 10.14
N ALA A 385 -0.77 -11.77 9.34
CA ALA A 385 -0.12 -12.55 8.31
C ALA A 385 -0.78 -12.28 6.95
N PRO A 386 -0.03 -11.80 5.93
CA PRO A 386 -0.55 -11.64 4.58
C PRO A 386 -0.73 -12.99 3.90
N TYR A 387 -1.74 -13.07 3.05
CA TYR A 387 -2.08 -14.22 2.23
C TYR A 387 -2.44 -13.79 0.81
N PRO A 388 -2.28 -14.68 -0.19
CA PRO A 388 -2.86 -14.46 -1.49
C PRO A 388 -4.38 -14.27 -1.36
N MET A 389 -4.94 -13.35 -2.15
CA MET A 389 -6.37 -13.10 -2.17
C MET A 389 -7.08 -14.36 -2.66
N PRO A 390 -8.01 -14.95 -1.90
CA PRO A 390 -8.82 -16.06 -2.37
C PRO A 390 -9.74 -15.61 -3.52
N ASP A 391 -10.16 -16.57 -4.35
CA ASP A 391 -11.08 -16.35 -5.48
C ASP A 391 -12.44 -15.84 -5.01
#